data_363943e38df36feeeee711ad33863252
#
_entry.id   363943e38df36feeeee711ad33863252
#
_cell.length_a   1.000
_cell.length_b   1.000
_cell.length_c   1.000
_cell.angle_alpha   90.00
_cell.angle_beta   90.00
_cell.angle_gamma   90.00
#
_symmetry.space_group_name_H-M   'P 1'
#
loop_
_entity.id
_entity.type
_entity.pdbx_description
1 polymer ?
#
loop_
_entity_poly.entity_id
_entity_poly.type
_entity_poly.pdbx_seq_one_letter_code
_entity_poly.pdbx_strand_id
1 'polypeptide(L)'
;MGGKRESHASVVLDGKIYAMGGLGDAYDIMLDTVEVYDPQADSWQRVASMPFGVYQHAAAAMGGKIYVTGGLNEALAEVSSMFVYDPQADAWTQLASMSIARESHASAAVGGKIYVYGGLGADGPLSTTEVLDPASGSWAQGSSLTFPREFPVAVAL
;
A
#
# COMPACT_ATOMS: atom_id res chain seq x y z
N MET A 1 -4.27 3.72 18.46
CA MET A 1 -4.83 4.24 17.20
C MET A 1 -5.62 5.50 17.51
N GLY A 2 -5.28 6.62 16.87
CA GLY A 2 -5.79 7.95 17.25
C GLY A 2 -7.12 8.36 16.62
N GLY A 3 -7.80 7.48 15.91
CA GLY A 3 -9.08 7.72 15.26
C GLY A 3 -9.60 6.48 14.56
N LYS A 4 -10.85 6.50 14.11
CA LYS A 4 -11.39 5.43 13.27
C LYS A 4 -10.74 5.50 11.88
N ARG A 5 -10.50 4.34 11.29
CA ARG A 5 -10.09 4.22 9.88
C ARG A 5 -10.66 2.95 9.28
N GLU A 6 -11.12 3.03 8.05
CA GLU A 6 -11.55 1.88 7.27
C GLU A 6 -10.85 1.86 5.91
N SER A 7 -10.82 0.71 5.25
CA SER A 7 -10.16 0.53 3.95
C SER A 7 -8.70 1.01 3.93
N HIS A 8 -8.03 0.93 5.08
CA HIS A 8 -6.62 1.23 5.27
C HIS A 8 -5.75 0.01 4.97
N ALA A 9 -4.47 0.22 4.72
CA ALA A 9 -3.50 -0.87 4.65
C ALA A 9 -2.77 -1.06 5.98
N SER A 10 -2.41 -2.30 6.27
CA SER A 10 -1.58 -2.65 7.43
C SER A 10 -0.50 -3.65 7.03
N VAL A 11 0.69 -3.48 7.59
CA VAL A 11 1.81 -4.41 7.42
C VAL A 11 2.53 -4.62 8.74
N VAL A 12 3.21 -5.76 8.85
CA VAL A 12 4.15 -6.03 9.94
C VAL A 12 5.57 -5.77 9.44
N LEU A 13 6.32 -4.99 10.18
CA LEU A 13 7.74 -4.75 9.94
C LEU A 13 8.49 -4.67 11.28
N ASP A 14 9.56 -5.45 11.41
CA ASP A 14 10.42 -5.51 12.61
C ASP A 14 9.63 -5.71 13.92
N GLY A 15 8.62 -6.59 13.88
CA GLY A 15 7.78 -6.92 15.05
C GLY A 15 6.76 -5.85 15.44
N LYS A 16 6.60 -4.79 14.65
CA LYS A 16 5.62 -3.72 14.84
C LYS A 16 4.57 -3.75 13.74
N ILE A 17 3.36 -3.25 14.05
CA ILE A 17 2.25 -3.14 13.09
C ILE A 17 2.14 -1.68 12.65
N TYR A 18 2.20 -1.45 11.36
CA TYR A 18 1.97 -0.15 10.75
C TYR A 18 0.58 -0.12 10.12
N ALA A 19 -0.24 0.86 10.49
CA ALA A 19 -1.56 1.13 9.90
C ALA A 19 -1.51 2.49 9.19
N MET A 20 -1.88 2.53 7.92
CA MET A 20 -1.68 3.72 7.08
C MET A 20 -2.88 4.01 6.20
N GLY A 21 -3.18 5.30 6.02
CA GLY A 21 -4.26 5.77 5.17
C GLY A 21 -5.64 5.33 5.60
N GLY A 22 -6.53 5.18 4.63
CA GLY A 22 -7.93 4.81 4.82
C GLY A 22 -8.86 6.01 4.91
N LEU A 23 -10.15 5.74 5.16
CA LEU A 23 -11.17 6.76 5.40
C LEU A 23 -11.32 6.99 6.90
N GLY A 24 -11.43 8.25 7.30
CA GLY A 24 -11.67 8.69 8.67
C GLY A 24 -13.15 8.68 9.07
N ASP A 25 -13.45 9.30 10.22
CA ASP A 25 -14.78 9.28 10.84
C ASP A 25 -15.91 9.85 9.96
N ALA A 26 -15.62 10.74 9.05
CA ALA A 26 -16.60 11.45 8.23
C ALA A 26 -16.74 10.92 6.79
N TYR A 27 -16.22 9.72 6.48
CA TYR A 27 -16.26 9.05 5.16
C TYR A 27 -15.77 9.90 3.96
N ASP A 28 -15.58 11.20 4.14
CA ASP A 28 -15.09 12.17 3.16
C ASP A 28 -13.64 12.61 3.44
N ILE A 29 -13.06 12.16 4.56
CA ILE A 29 -11.69 12.49 4.94
C ILE A 29 -10.80 11.30 4.62
N MET A 30 -10.01 11.43 3.56
CA MET A 30 -8.95 10.46 3.27
C MET A 30 -7.74 10.75 4.15
N LEU A 31 -7.31 9.73 4.86
CA LEU A 31 -6.21 9.87 5.80
C LEU A 31 -4.87 9.71 5.06
N ASP A 32 -3.96 10.61 5.37
CA ASP A 32 -2.53 10.50 5.06
C ASP A 32 -1.72 9.93 6.24
N THR A 33 -2.36 9.84 7.42
CA THR A 33 -1.70 9.50 8.67
C THR A 33 -1.25 8.05 8.71
N VAL A 34 -0.09 7.84 9.32
CA VAL A 34 0.51 6.54 9.59
C VAL A 34 0.72 6.38 11.09
N GLU A 35 0.29 5.26 11.61
CA GLU A 35 0.46 4.91 13.01
C GLU A 35 1.16 3.56 13.13
N VAL A 36 2.08 3.46 14.07
CA VAL A 36 2.81 2.24 14.40
C VAL A 36 2.43 1.77 15.79
N TYR A 37 2.07 0.50 15.90
CA TYR A 37 1.85 -0.20 17.17
C TYR A 37 3.10 -0.97 17.55
N ASP A 38 3.56 -0.73 18.76
CA ASP A 38 4.63 -1.50 19.38
C ASP A 38 4.03 -2.48 20.40
N PRO A 39 4.06 -3.79 20.14
CA PRO A 39 3.48 -4.79 21.08
C PRO A 39 4.21 -4.87 22.43
N GLN A 40 5.49 -4.48 22.49
CA GLN A 40 6.25 -4.49 23.74
C GLN A 40 5.87 -3.33 24.65
N ALA A 41 5.59 -2.16 24.04
CA ALA A 41 5.15 -0.96 24.76
C ALA A 41 3.64 -0.90 24.92
N ASP A 42 2.88 -1.78 24.26
CA ASP A 42 1.42 -1.77 24.17
C ASP A 42 0.85 -0.39 23.81
N SER A 43 1.44 0.24 22.81
CA SER A 43 1.11 1.63 22.46
C SER A 43 1.18 1.91 20.97
N TRP A 44 0.32 2.84 20.52
CA TRP A 44 0.35 3.41 19.18
C TRP A 44 1.07 4.76 19.18
N GLN A 45 1.88 4.99 18.16
CA GLN A 45 2.57 6.26 17.92
C GLN A 45 2.35 6.69 16.48
N ARG A 46 2.26 8.00 16.24
CA ARG A 46 2.27 8.55 14.88
C ARG A 46 3.71 8.66 14.38
N VAL A 47 3.89 8.34 13.11
CA VAL A 47 5.12 8.54 12.34
C VAL A 47 4.83 9.44 11.14
N ALA A 48 5.81 9.72 10.29
CA ALA A 48 5.65 10.62 9.15
C ALA A 48 4.45 10.22 8.29
N SER A 49 3.57 11.17 8.03
CA SER A 49 2.40 11.00 7.15
C SER A 49 2.82 10.72 5.71
N MET A 50 1.99 9.99 4.99
CA MET A 50 2.10 9.84 3.53
C MET A 50 1.97 11.20 2.84
N PRO A 51 2.48 11.34 1.60
CA PRO A 51 2.41 12.62 0.85
C PRO A 51 0.98 13.09 0.54
N PHE A 52 0.00 12.19 0.56
CA PHE A 52 -1.43 12.49 0.33
C PHE A 52 -2.32 11.44 1.00
N GLY A 53 -3.59 11.79 1.22
CA GLY A 53 -4.61 10.86 1.69
C GLY A 53 -4.98 9.83 0.62
N VAL A 54 -5.10 8.58 1.02
CA VAL A 54 -5.42 7.47 0.12
C VAL A 54 -6.15 6.36 0.87
N TYR A 55 -7.09 5.69 0.20
CA TYR A 55 -7.76 4.51 0.72
C TYR A 55 -7.85 3.41 -0.35
N GLN A 56 -8.19 2.18 0.04
CA GLN A 56 -8.20 1.00 -0.83
C GLN A 56 -6.86 0.76 -1.56
N HIS A 57 -5.78 1.28 -0.98
CA HIS A 57 -4.41 1.04 -1.41
C HIS A 57 -3.89 -0.27 -0.80
N ALA A 58 -2.77 -0.76 -1.31
CA ALA A 58 -2.09 -1.92 -0.75
C ALA A 58 -0.71 -1.54 -0.22
N ALA A 59 -0.21 -2.35 0.72
CA ALA A 59 1.12 -2.20 1.26
C ALA A 59 1.83 -3.54 1.41
N ALA A 60 3.16 -3.54 1.26
CA ALA A 60 4.03 -4.69 1.50
C ALA A 60 5.31 -4.25 2.20
N ALA A 61 5.80 -5.05 3.15
CA ALA A 61 7.05 -4.78 3.84
C ALA A 61 8.19 -5.63 3.27
N MET A 62 9.33 -5.01 2.99
CA MET A 62 10.52 -5.70 2.48
C MET A 62 11.79 -4.89 2.75
N GLY A 63 12.85 -5.58 3.18
CA GLY A 63 14.16 -4.95 3.34
C GLY A 63 14.19 -3.80 4.34
N GLY A 64 13.42 -3.91 5.43
CA GLY A 64 13.32 -2.86 6.44
C GLY A 64 12.49 -1.63 6.02
N LYS A 65 11.75 -1.71 4.93
CA LYS A 65 10.93 -0.62 4.37
C LYS A 65 9.51 -1.06 4.07
N ILE A 66 8.58 -0.10 3.96
CA ILE A 66 7.18 -0.34 3.61
C ILE A 66 6.90 0.31 2.24
N TYR A 67 6.37 -0.48 1.33
CA TYR A 67 6.00 -0.08 -0.02
C TYR A 67 4.49 0.05 -0.11
N VAL A 68 3.99 1.23 -0.50
CA VAL A 68 2.57 1.54 -0.64
C VAL A 68 2.25 1.79 -2.10
N THR A 69 1.20 1.15 -2.61
CA THR A 69 0.84 1.16 -4.03
C THR A 69 -0.62 1.50 -4.24
N GLY A 70 -0.92 2.28 -5.28
CA GLY A 70 -2.27 2.53 -5.77
C GLY A 70 -3.25 3.11 -4.77
N GLY A 71 -4.51 2.76 -4.93
CA GLY A 71 -5.64 3.23 -4.14
C GLY A 71 -6.43 4.34 -4.84
N LEU A 72 -7.36 4.95 -4.11
CA LEU A 72 -8.14 6.11 -4.54
C LEU A 72 -7.65 7.37 -3.82
N ASN A 73 -7.51 8.46 -4.56
CA ASN A 73 -7.17 9.77 -4.04
C ASN A 73 -8.43 10.60 -3.71
N GLU A 74 -8.25 11.84 -3.23
CA GLU A 74 -9.34 12.75 -2.86
C GLU A 74 -10.33 13.07 -4.01
N ALA A 75 -9.91 12.88 -5.25
CA ALA A 75 -10.79 13.03 -6.41
C ALA A 75 -11.57 11.75 -6.76
N LEU A 76 -11.48 10.70 -5.90
CA LEU A 76 -12.03 9.36 -6.13
C LEU A 76 -11.50 8.72 -7.43
N ALA A 77 -10.30 9.08 -7.82
CA ALA A 77 -9.62 8.51 -8.97
C ALA A 77 -8.58 7.48 -8.53
N GLU A 78 -8.54 6.36 -9.23
CA GLU A 78 -7.50 5.36 -9.05
C GLU A 78 -6.13 5.97 -9.36
N VAL A 79 -5.16 5.66 -8.53
CA VAL A 79 -3.79 6.11 -8.76
C VAL A 79 -2.85 4.94 -9.04
N SER A 80 -1.82 5.19 -9.84
CA SER A 80 -0.74 4.24 -10.12
C SER A 80 0.50 4.51 -9.28
N SER A 81 0.44 5.49 -8.38
CA SER A 81 1.58 5.95 -7.59
C SER A 81 2.12 4.86 -6.67
N MET A 82 3.42 4.94 -6.42
CA MET A 82 4.11 4.12 -5.45
C MET A 82 5.02 4.96 -4.58
N PHE A 83 4.96 4.67 -3.28
CA PHE A 83 5.81 5.31 -2.29
C PHE A 83 6.49 4.26 -1.43
N VAL A 84 7.68 4.57 -0.95
CA VAL A 84 8.40 3.77 0.03
C VAL A 84 8.63 4.60 1.30
N TYR A 85 8.30 4.01 2.43
CA TYR A 85 8.59 4.53 3.76
C TYR A 85 9.84 3.88 4.33
N ASP A 86 10.74 4.69 4.82
CA ASP A 86 11.92 4.26 5.55
C ASP A 86 11.75 4.62 7.04
N PRO A 87 11.51 3.64 7.93
CA PRO A 87 11.32 3.90 9.35
C PRO A 87 12.57 4.47 10.06
N GLN A 88 13.77 4.22 9.51
CA GLN A 88 15.01 4.74 10.11
C GLN A 88 15.17 6.25 9.84
N ALA A 89 14.72 6.70 8.68
CA ALA A 89 14.73 8.11 8.31
C ALA A 89 13.43 8.84 8.71
N ASP A 90 12.39 8.11 9.09
CA ASP A 90 11.01 8.59 9.26
C ASP A 90 10.56 9.42 8.06
N ALA A 91 10.74 8.88 6.85
CA ALA A 91 10.54 9.63 5.61
C ALA A 91 9.97 8.77 4.48
N TRP A 92 9.21 9.44 3.60
CA TRP A 92 8.62 8.87 2.40
C TRP A 92 9.40 9.29 1.16
N THR A 93 9.56 8.38 0.21
CA THR A 93 10.15 8.64 -1.11
C THR A 93 9.21 8.10 -2.17
N GLN A 94 8.95 8.89 -3.20
CA GLN A 94 8.19 8.45 -4.37
C GLN A 94 9.09 7.59 -5.27
N LEU A 95 8.56 6.46 -5.73
CA LEU A 95 9.20 5.58 -6.71
C LEU A 95 8.48 5.68 -8.06
N ALA A 96 9.01 4.96 -9.06
CA ALA A 96 8.36 4.84 -10.35
C ALA A 96 6.94 4.27 -10.19
N SER A 97 5.96 4.87 -10.85
CA SER A 97 4.57 4.43 -10.81
C SER A 97 4.35 3.12 -11.56
N MET A 98 3.33 2.38 -11.16
CA MET A 98 2.78 1.26 -11.95
C MET A 98 2.31 1.74 -13.32
N SER A 99 2.16 0.83 -14.27
CA SER A 99 1.59 1.15 -15.59
C SER A 99 0.07 1.30 -15.56
N ILE A 100 -0.59 0.64 -14.59
CA ILE A 100 -2.06 0.64 -14.45
C ILE A 100 -2.42 1.22 -13.09
N ALA A 101 -3.22 2.28 -13.08
CA ALA A 101 -3.86 2.80 -11.88
C ALA A 101 -4.86 1.77 -11.37
N ARG A 102 -4.83 1.50 -10.07
CA ARG A 102 -5.68 0.48 -9.46
C ARG A 102 -5.97 0.73 -7.99
N GLU A 103 -7.14 0.32 -7.58
CA GLU A 103 -7.56 0.27 -6.19
C GLU A 103 -7.98 -1.15 -5.79
N SER A 104 -8.21 -1.42 -4.51
CA SER A 104 -8.70 -2.72 -4.01
C SER A 104 -7.89 -3.92 -4.54
N HIS A 105 -6.61 -3.73 -4.74
CA HIS A 105 -5.64 -4.73 -5.21
C HIS A 105 -4.85 -5.31 -4.04
N ALA A 106 -4.07 -6.34 -4.30
CA ALA A 106 -3.12 -6.87 -3.33
C ALA A 106 -1.68 -6.53 -3.70
N SER A 107 -0.84 -6.43 -2.68
CA SER A 107 0.60 -6.27 -2.80
C SER A 107 1.33 -7.27 -1.90
N ALA A 108 2.37 -7.91 -2.41
CA ALA A 108 3.19 -8.85 -1.65
C ALA A 108 4.66 -8.72 -1.99
N ALA A 109 5.52 -8.92 -0.99
CA ALA A 109 6.96 -8.97 -1.17
C ALA A 109 7.44 -10.42 -1.24
N VAL A 110 8.04 -10.81 -2.35
CA VAL A 110 8.56 -12.16 -2.57
C VAL A 110 9.89 -12.10 -3.34
N GLY A 111 10.91 -12.78 -2.87
CA GLY A 111 12.18 -12.91 -3.58
C GLY A 111 12.86 -11.58 -3.89
N GLY A 112 12.75 -10.58 -3.01
CA GLY A 112 13.35 -9.25 -3.21
C GLY A 112 12.59 -8.35 -4.17
N LYS A 113 11.37 -8.69 -4.55
CA LYS A 113 10.50 -7.92 -5.46
C LYS A 113 9.15 -7.67 -4.83
N ILE A 114 8.48 -6.61 -5.29
CA ILE A 114 7.10 -6.27 -4.92
C ILE A 114 6.17 -6.66 -6.06
N TYR A 115 5.24 -7.55 -5.76
CA TYR A 115 4.19 -8.00 -6.68
C TYR A 115 2.90 -7.28 -6.37
N VAL A 116 2.28 -6.68 -7.38
CA VAL A 116 0.99 -5.99 -7.29
C VAL A 116 0.03 -6.64 -8.28
N TYR A 117 -1.12 -7.13 -7.82
CA TYR A 117 -2.01 -7.88 -8.68
C TYR A 117 -3.49 -7.69 -8.36
N GLY A 118 -4.33 -7.87 -9.40
CA GLY A 118 -5.77 -7.70 -9.32
C GLY A 118 -6.18 -6.27 -9.02
N GLY A 119 -7.33 -6.12 -8.37
CA GLY A 119 -7.94 -4.84 -8.04
C GLY A 119 -8.91 -4.35 -9.11
N LEU A 120 -9.33 -3.11 -8.98
CA LEU A 120 -10.21 -2.39 -9.89
C LEU A 120 -9.41 -1.27 -10.55
N GLY A 121 -9.53 -1.14 -11.85
CA GLY A 121 -9.02 -0.03 -12.64
C GLY A 121 -10.16 0.63 -13.41
N ALA A 122 -9.87 1.65 -14.21
CA ALA A 122 -10.86 2.46 -14.91
C ALA A 122 -11.86 1.66 -15.76
N ASP A 123 -11.44 0.52 -16.31
CA ASP A 123 -12.28 -0.33 -17.19
C ASP A 123 -12.87 -1.55 -16.44
N GLY A 124 -12.72 -1.64 -15.13
CA GLY A 124 -13.27 -2.72 -14.31
C GLY A 124 -12.20 -3.60 -13.64
N PRO A 125 -12.60 -4.80 -13.14
CA PRO A 125 -11.72 -5.70 -12.41
C PRO A 125 -10.52 -6.17 -13.23
N LEU A 126 -9.34 -6.19 -12.58
CA LEU A 126 -8.07 -6.52 -13.20
C LEU A 126 -7.64 -7.97 -12.91
N SER A 127 -7.02 -8.61 -13.91
CA SER A 127 -6.26 -9.85 -13.75
C SER A 127 -4.74 -9.63 -13.81
N THR A 128 -4.30 -8.43 -14.16
CA THR A 128 -2.90 -8.12 -14.41
C THR A 128 -2.07 -8.17 -13.12
N THR A 129 -0.81 -8.59 -13.27
CA THR A 129 0.23 -8.53 -12.23
C THR A 129 1.36 -7.64 -12.71
N GLU A 130 1.77 -6.69 -11.91
CA GLU A 130 2.96 -5.88 -12.11
C GLU A 130 3.98 -6.17 -11.03
N VAL A 131 5.25 -6.20 -11.38
CA VAL A 131 6.36 -6.57 -10.49
C VAL A 131 7.38 -5.46 -10.47
N LEU A 132 7.59 -4.85 -9.31
CA LEU A 132 8.70 -3.93 -9.10
C LEU A 132 9.94 -4.69 -8.63
N ASP A 133 11.07 -4.38 -9.25
CA ASP A 133 12.39 -4.67 -8.71
C ASP A 133 12.97 -3.39 -8.09
N PRO A 134 12.99 -3.26 -6.74
CA PRO A 134 13.47 -2.04 -6.10
C PRO A 134 14.96 -1.77 -6.32
N ALA A 135 15.75 -2.80 -6.64
CA ALA A 135 17.18 -2.62 -6.90
C ALA A 135 17.43 -1.87 -8.20
N SER A 136 16.62 -2.11 -9.23
CA SER A 136 16.69 -1.40 -10.52
C SER A 136 15.72 -0.21 -10.60
N GLY A 137 14.73 -0.15 -9.70
CA GLY A 137 13.64 0.83 -9.74
C GLY A 137 12.66 0.63 -10.90
N SER A 138 12.69 -0.54 -11.57
CA SER A 138 11.89 -0.80 -12.77
C SER A 138 10.72 -1.75 -12.52
N TRP A 139 9.63 -1.53 -13.25
CA TRP A 139 8.46 -2.39 -13.30
C TRP A 139 8.51 -3.34 -14.48
N ALA A 140 8.02 -4.55 -14.29
CA ALA A 140 7.82 -5.55 -15.34
C ALA A 140 6.42 -6.16 -15.21
N GLN A 141 5.90 -6.67 -16.35
CA GLN A 141 4.66 -7.45 -16.36
C GLN A 141 4.94 -8.84 -15.79
N GLY A 142 4.11 -9.28 -14.82
CA GLY A 142 4.06 -10.64 -14.33
C GLY A 142 2.97 -11.47 -15.02
N SER A 143 2.88 -12.75 -14.69
CA SER A 143 1.78 -13.59 -15.16
C SER A 143 0.46 -13.12 -14.55
N SER A 144 -0.55 -12.98 -15.38
CA SER A 144 -1.89 -12.57 -14.94
C SER A 144 -2.56 -13.65 -14.08
N LEU A 145 -3.46 -13.22 -13.22
CA LEU A 145 -4.41 -14.11 -12.55
C LEU A 145 -5.30 -14.82 -13.58
N THR A 146 -5.76 -16.00 -13.28
CA THR A 146 -6.68 -16.76 -14.14
C THR A 146 -7.99 -16.01 -14.40
N PHE A 147 -8.47 -15.26 -13.40
CA PHE A 147 -9.67 -14.44 -13.50
C PHE A 147 -9.44 -13.06 -12.86
N PRO A 148 -10.03 -11.98 -13.43
CA PRO A 148 -10.03 -10.68 -12.77
C PRO A 148 -10.69 -10.75 -11.40
N ARG A 149 -10.17 -10.00 -10.42
CA ARG A 149 -10.76 -9.94 -9.08
C ARG A 149 -10.40 -8.67 -8.34
N GLU A 150 -11.38 -8.17 -7.63
CA GLU A 150 -11.24 -7.12 -6.62
C GLU A 150 -10.98 -7.72 -5.25
N PHE A 151 -10.43 -6.94 -4.34
CA PHE A 151 -10.17 -7.31 -2.94
C PHE A 151 -9.40 -8.63 -2.77
N PRO A 152 -8.37 -8.92 -3.60
CA PRO A 152 -7.52 -10.05 -3.31
C PRO A 152 -6.75 -9.82 -2.02
N VAL A 153 -6.41 -10.89 -1.32
CA VAL A 153 -5.57 -10.82 -0.11
C VAL A 153 -4.21 -11.43 -0.43
N ALA A 154 -3.15 -10.79 0.05
CA ALA A 154 -1.79 -11.29 -0.01
C ALA A 154 -1.19 -11.41 1.39
N VAL A 155 -0.51 -12.51 1.64
CA VAL A 155 0.31 -12.72 2.83
C VAL A 155 1.68 -13.20 2.37
N ALA A 156 2.73 -12.52 2.77
CA ALA A 156 4.10 -13.03 2.64
C ALA A 156 4.45 -13.77 3.94
N LEU A 157 5.03 -14.97 3.79
CA LEU A 157 5.51 -15.81 4.90
C LEU A 157 7.03 -15.71 5.00
#